data_476056f49a565d4353be10b814586e5a
#
_entry.id   476056f49a565d4353be10b814586e5a
#
_cell.length_a   1.000
_cell.length_b   1.000
_cell.length_c   1.000
_cell.angle_alpha   90.00
_cell.angle_beta   90.00
_cell.angle_gamma   90.00
#
_symmetry.space_group_name_H-M   'P 1'
#
loop_
_entity.id
_entity.type
_entity.pdbx_description
1 polymer ?
#
loop_
_entity_poly.entity_id
_entity_poly.type
_entity_poly.pdbx_seq_one_letter_code
_entity_poly.pdbx_strand_id
1 'polypeptide(L)'
;MKQLITLAFLILSFSAFAQKDSTRPNKRPIDKVKVWQNGVVYDADDTDVVCVWDDLATTARFYYTLSDSTGAVVTSGNVELTGVKYKDYASKPNHDDRAVLLVMRELNVRQREQRAATQAARAAAASATAPKQ
;
A
#
# COMPACT_ATOMS: atom_id res chain seq x y z
N MET A 1 -4.82 37.67 41.37
CA MET A 1 -3.70 37.40 40.46
C MET A 1 -3.18 35.95 40.46
N LYS A 2 -3.46 35.13 41.47
CA LYS A 2 -3.01 33.74 41.51
C LYS A 2 -3.80 32.76 40.59
N GLN A 3 -5.03 33.08 40.21
CA GLN A 3 -5.88 32.26 39.37
C GLN A 3 -5.61 32.37 37.86
N LEU A 4 -4.98 33.48 37.41
CA LEU A 4 -4.66 33.68 35.99
C LEU A 4 -3.44 32.87 35.52
N ILE A 5 -2.54 32.54 36.43
CA ILE A 5 -1.33 31.76 36.11
C ILE A 5 -1.68 30.26 35.90
N THR A 6 -2.67 29.77 36.61
CA THR A 6 -3.10 28.36 36.51
C THR A 6 -3.79 28.04 35.17
N LEU A 7 -4.49 29.03 34.60
CA LEU A 7 -5.17 28.86 33.31
C LEU A 7 -4.18 28.87 32.13
N ALA A 8 -3.09 29.65 32.23
CA ALA A 8 -2.06 29.70 31.19
C ALA A 8 -1.26 28.38 31.08
N PHE A 9 -1.09 27.64 32.18
CA PHE A 9 -0.41 26.35 32.18
C PHE A 9 -1.26 25.23 31.58
N LEU A 10 -2.59 25.33 31.67
CA LEU A 10 -3.50 24.33 31.13
C LEU A 10 -3.59 24.36 29.59
N ILE A 11 -3.37 25.54 28.99
CA ILE A 11 -3.43 25.73 27.52
C ILE A 11 -2.15 25.24 26.83
N LEU A 12 -1.01 25.27 27.52
CA LEU A 12 0.26 24.79 26.99
C LEU A 12 0.39 23.26 26.95
N SER A 13 -0.46 22.54 27.68
CA SER A 13 -0.40 21.06 27.75
C SER A 13 -1.09 20.36 26.59
N PHE A 14 -1.89 21.05 25.79
CA PHE A 14 -2.63 20.45 24.66
C PHE A 14 -1.89 20.48 23.31
N SER A 15 -0.76 21.20 23.22
CA SER A 15 -0.01 21.31 21.96
C SER A 15 0.96 20.14 21.71
N ALA A 16 1.11 19.20 22.64
CA ALA A 16 2.10 18.12 22.53
C ALA A 16 1.58 16.84 21.83
N PHE A 17 0.31 16.77 21.45
CA PHE A 17 -0.26 15.57 20.84
C PHE A 17 -0.40 15.60 19.32
N ALA A 18 0.06 16.64 18.66
CA ALA A 18 0.20 16.66 17.20
C ALA A 18 1.62 16.24 16.79
N GLN A 19 2.18 15.22 17.40
CA GLN A 19 3.33 14.54 16.81
C GLN A 19 2.81 13.75 15.62
N LYS A 20 2.96 14.34 14.44
CA LYS A 20 2.83 13.67 13.17
C LYS A 20 3.74 12.45 13.25
N ASP A 21 3.11 11.27 13.35
CA ASP A 21 3.77 9.97 13.41
C ASP A 21 4.42 9.69 12.03
N SER A 22 5.52 10.41 11.76
CA SER A 22 6.22 10.38 10.48
C SER A 22 7.29 9.29 10.40
N THR A 23 7.37 8.45 11.42
CA THR A 23 8.35 7.36 11.45
C THR A 23 7.65 6.03 11.67
N ARG A 24 6.86 5.58 10.70
CA ARG A 24 6.67 4.15 10.54
C ARG A 24 7.98 3.60 9.97
N PRO A 25 8.70 2.74 10.72
CA PRO A 25 10.04 2.31 10.34
C PRO A 25 10.11 1.57 8.99
N ASN A 26 8.96 1.16 8.45
CA ASN A 26 8.84 0.40 7.21
C ASN A 26 8.31 1.21 6.03
N LYS A 27 8.04 2.51 6.20
CA LYS A 27 7.60 3.37 5.11
C LYS A 27 8.77 3.64 4.16
N ARG A 28 8.59 3.31 2.87
CA ARG A 28 9.64 3.45 1.86
C ARG A 28 9.11 4.14 0.62
N PRO A 29 9.89 5.05 0.02
CA PRO A 29 9.56 5.61 -1.28
C PRO A 29 9.59 4.51 -2.35
N ILE A 30 8.67 4.58 -3.28
CA ILE A 30 8.59 3.69 -4.44
C ILE A 30 8.49 4.51 -5.73
N ASP A 31 8.78 3.88 -6.85
CA ASP A 31 8.43 4.45 -8.14
C ASP A 31 6.93 4.67 -8.19
N LYS A 32 6.54 5.85 -8.72
CA LYS A 32 5.14 6.27 -8.76
C LYS A 32 4.23 5.21 -9.39
N VAL A 33 3.29 4.72 -8.62
CA VAL A 33 2.32 3.70 -9.02
C VAL A 33 0.94 4.32 -9.17
N LYS A 34 0.32 4.10 -10.31
CA LYS A 34 -1.07 4.53 -10.55
C LYS A 34 -2.04 3.47 -10.06
N VAL A 35 -2.85 3.84 -9.08
CA VAL A 35 -3.90 3.01 -8.50
C VAL A 35 -5.27 3.51 -9.00
N TRP A 36 -6.02 2.62 -9.62
CA TRP A 36 -7.37 2.94 -10.07
C TRP A 36 -8.40 2.47 -9.04
N GLN A 37 -9.23 3.40 -8.56
CA GLN A 37 -10.32 3.12 -7.63
C GLN A 37 -11.57 3.90 -8.03
N ASN A 38 -12.70 3.24 -8.15
CA ASN A 38 -14.01 3.87 -8.41
C ASN A 38 -14.03 4.88 -9.56
N GLY A 39 -13.30 4.60 -10.65
CA GLY A 39 -13.24 5.49 -11.81
C GLY A 39 -12.19 6.60 -11.70
N VAL A 40 -11.48 6.72 -10.59
CA VAL A 40 -10.44 7.72 -10.36
C VAL A 40 -9.06 7.06 -10.30
N VAL A 41 -8.05 7.72 -10.87
CA VAL A 41 -6.65 7.30 -10.81
C VAL A 41 -5.95 8.12 -9.74
N TYR A 42 -5.35 7.43 -8.78
CA TYR A 42 -4.51 8.00 -7.73
C TYR A 42 -3.05 7.63 -7.98
N ASP A 43 -2.15 8.54 -7.65
CA ASP A 43 -0.72 8.28 -7.66
C ASP A 43 -0.27 7.90 -6.24
N ALA A 44 0.45 6.79 -6.11
CA ALA A 44 1.09 6.38 -4.86
C ALA A 44 2.62 6.49 -5.01
N ASP A 45 3.26 7.14 -4.07
CA ASP A 45 4.71 7.42 -4.06
C ASP A 45 5.43 6.70 -2.92
N ASP A 46 4.68 6.23 -1.92
CA ASP A 46 5.21 5.54 -0.74
C ASP A 46 4.50 4.22 -0.49
N THR A 47 5.22 3.25 0.06
CA THR A 47 4.67 2.00 0.55
C THR A 47 5.13 1.71 1.98
N ASP A 48 4.26 1.02 2.72
CA ASP A 48 4.57 0.39 4.00
C ASP A 48 4.18 -1.09 3.88
N VAL A 49 5.11 -1.99 4.17
CA VAL A 49 4.91 -3.45 4.06
C VAL A 49 5.30 -4.09 5.38
N VAL A 50 4.34 -4.77 6.00
CA VAL A 50 4.53 -5.43 7.30
C VAL A 50 4.23 -6.92 7.15
N CYS A 51 5.15 -7.77 7.63
CA CYS A 51 4.88 -9.20 7.75
C CYS A 51 3.86 -9.41 8.88
N VAL A 52 2.69 -9.93 8.54
CA VAL A 52 1.62 -10.20 9.53
C VAL A 52 1.60 -11.66 9.95
N TRP A 53 2.18 -12.53 9.15
CA TRP A 53 2.28 -13.95 9.45
C TRP A 53 3.34 -14.63 8.59
N ASP A 54 4.11 -15.56 9.16
CA ASP A 54 5.12 -16.37 8.48
C ASP A 54 5.13 -17.76 9.15
N ASP A 55 4.99 -18.82 8.35
CA ASP A 55 5.07 -20.20 8.82
C ASP A 55 6.51 -20.70 9.00
N LEU A 56 7.48 -19.84 8.67
CA LEU A 56 8.92 -20.12 8.74
C LEU A 56 9.37 -21.29 7.83
N ALA A 57 8.55 -21.71 6.90
CA ALA A 57 8.81 -22.86 6.04
C ALA A 57 8.49 -22.63 4.57
N THR A 58 7.30 -22.16 4.25
CA THR A 58 6.81 -22.16 2.86
C THR A 58 6.02 -20.91 2.47
N THR A 59 5.47 -20.18 3.46
CA THR A 59 4.49 -19.13 3.22
C THR A 59 4.64 -17.97 4.19
N ALA A 60 4.61 -16.75 3.67
CA ALA A 60 4.51 -15.55 4.47
C ALA A 60 3.40 -14.63 3.92
N ARG A 61 2.67 -13.97 4.82
CA ARG A 61 1.62 -13.00 4.48
C ARG A 61 2.04 -11.62 4.92
N PHE A 62 1.88 -10.66 4.01
CA PHE A 62 2.23 -9.28 4.21
C PHE A 62 0.99 -8.40 4.07
N TYR A 63 0.86 -7.44 4.97
CA TYR A 63 -0.07 -6.32 4.80
C TYR A 63 0.71 -5.17 4.18
N TYR A 64 0.15 -4.57 3.13
CA TYR A 64 0.74 -3.40 2.48
C TYR A 64 -0.20 -2.20 2.55
N THR A 65 0.38 -1.02 2.59
CA THR A 65 -0.30 0.26 2.44
C THR A 65 0.44 1.08 1.39
N LEU A 66 -0.27 1.61 0.41
CA LEU A 66 0.26 2.58 -0.55
C LEU A 66 -0.28 3.95 -0.19
N SER A 67 0.61 4.95 -0.16
CA SER A 67 0.28 6.33 0.20
C SER A 67 0.76 7.29 -0.88
N ASP A 68 0.11 8.42 -1.00
CA ASP A 68 0.55 9.52 -1.86
C ASP A 68 1.66 10.36 -1.19
N SER A 69 2.16 11.36 -1.92
CA SER A 69 3.20 12.27 -1.44
C SER A 69 2.80 13.09 -0.20
N THR A 70 1.50 13.20 0.09
CA THR A 70 1.01 13.88 1.31
C THR A 70 0.94 12.93 2.51
N GLY A 71 1.11 11.63 2.28
CA GLY A 71 0.97 10.57 3.28
C GLY A 71 -0.47 10.05 3.42
N ALA A 72 -1.40 10.48 2.58
CA ALA A 72 -2.73 9.93 2.55
C ALA A 72 -2.73 8.52 1.96
N VAL A 73 -3.46 7.60 2.59
CA VAL A 73 -3.56 6.22 2.12
C VAL A 73 -4.38 6.16 0.84
N VAL A 74 -3.76 5.68 -0.23
CA VAL A 74 -4.41 5.44 -1.52
C VAL A 74 -5.08 4.08 -1.53
N THR A 75 -4.38 3.03 -1.10
CA THR A 75 -4.93 1.68 -1.01
C THR A 75 -4.13 0.83 -0.04
N SER A 76 -4.74 -0.26 0.43
CA SER A 76 -4.09 -1.24 1.28
C SER A 76 -4.65 -2.63 1.02
N GLY A 77 -3.95 -3.66 1.48
CA GLY A 77 -4.40 -5.04 1.33
C GLY A 77 -3.38 -6.06 1.77
N ASN A 78 -3.64 -7.32 1.43
CA ASN A 78 -2.77 -8.43 1.78
C ASN A 78 -2.17 -9.07 0.53
N VAL A 79 -0.90 -9.47 0.64
CA VAL A 79 -0.18 -10.28 -0.34
C VAL A 79 0.39 -11.49 0.38
N GLU A 80 0.25 -12.65 -0.24
CA GLU A 80 0.83 -13.90 0.23
C GLU A 80 1.96 -14.32 -0.70
N LEU A 81 3.13 -14.58 -0.12
CA LEU A 81 4.30 -15.12 -0.80
C LEU A 81 4.39 -16.61 -0.50
N THR A 82 4.38 -17.44 -1.55
CA THR A 82 4.47 -18.90 -1.46
C THR A 82 5.53 -19.45 -2.41
N GLY A 83 5.98 -20.67 -2.18
CA GLY A 83 6.85 -21.41 -3.07
C GLY A 83 8.18 -20.69 -3.37
N VAL A 84 8.47 -20.42 -4.63
CA VAL A 84 9.72 -19.77 -5.07
C VAL A 84 9.83 -18.34 -4.53
N LYS A 85 8.72 -17.60 -4.45
CA LYS A 85 8.70 -16.23 -3.92
C LYS A 85 9.01 -16.21 -2.41
N TYR A 86 8.48 -17.17 -1.66
CA TYR A 86 8.80 -17.32 -0.25
C TYR A 86 10.29 -17.67 -0.05
N LYS A 87 10.81 -18.63 -0.81
CA LYS A 87 12.25 -19.00 -0.74
C LYS A 87 13.16 -17.81 -1.05
N ASP A 88 12.80 -17.00 -2.03
CA ASP A 88 13.54 -15.79 -2.37
C ASP A 88 13.51 -14.76 -1.22
N TYR A 89 12.35 -14.56 -0.59
CA TYR A 89 12.21 -13.73 0.60
C TYR A 89 13.07 -14.24 1.76
N ALA A 90 12.92 -15.52 2.13
CA ALA A 90 13.57 -16.12 3.29
C ALA A 90 15.09 -16.28 3.14
N SER A 91 15.63 -16.33 1.92
CA SER A 91 17.05 -16.57 1.66
C SER A 91 17.93 -15.32 1.76
N LYS A 92 17.35 -14.12 1.89
CA LYS A 92 18.08 -12.85 1.85
C LYS A 92 18.23 -12.24 3.25
N PRO A 93 19.39 -11.65 3.58
CA PRO A 93 19.61 -11.04 4.90
C PRO A 93 18.73 -9.79 5.12
N ASN A 94 18.37 -9.06 4.06
CA ASN A 94 17.51 -7.88 4.13
C ASN A 94 16.05 -8.25 3.84
N HIS A 95 15.43 -8.95 4.77
CA HIS A 95 14.06 -9.47 4.63
C HIS A 95 13.05 -8.37 4.30
N ASP A 96 13.14 -7.20 4.95
CA ASP A 96 12.20 -6.09 4.76
C ASP A 96 12.28 -5.50 3.35
N ASP A 97 13.49 -5.24 2.84
CA ASP A 97 13.68 -4.73 1.48
C ASP A 97 13.19 -5.73 0.44
N ARG A 98 13.44 -7.01 0.70
CA ARG A 98 13.03 -8.07 -0.18
C ARG A 98 11.52 -8.26 -0.20
N ALA A 99 10.88 -8.16 0.97
CA ALA A 99 9.43 -8.19 1.10
C ALA A 99 8.78 -7.07 0.28
N VAL A 100 9.25 -5.82 0.43
CA VAL A 100 8.74 -4.68 -0.35
C VAL A 100 8.84 -4.95 -1.85
N LEU A 101 10.01 -5.38 -2.34
CA LEU A 101 10.21 -5.66 -3.76
C LEU A 101 9.28 -6.74 -4.28
N LEU A 102 9.11 -7.84 -3.54
CA LEU A 102 8.26 -8.96 -3.95
C LEU A 102 6.78 -8.60 -3.91
N VAL A 103 6.34 -7.88 -2.86
CA VAL A 103 4.97 -7.39 -2.74
C VAL A 103 4.64 -6.43 -3.89
N MET A 104 5.51 -5.47 -4.19
CA MET A 104 5.30 -4.53 -5.31
C MET A 104 5.28 -5.24 -6.66
N ARG A 105 6.08 -6.27 -6.85
CA ARG A 105 6.05 -7.09 -8.07
C ARG A 105 4.73 -7.84 -8.20
N GLU A 106 4.22 -8.39 -7.12
CA GLU A 106 2.92 -9.10 -7.10
C GLU A 106 1.76 -8.15 -7.43
N LEU A 107 1.76 -6.95 -6.85
CA LEU A 107 0.75 -5.92 -7.14
C LEU A 107 0.77 -5.49 -8.60
N ASN A 108 1.95 -5.34 -9.20
CA ASN A 108 2.09 -5.00 -10.62
C ASN A 108 1.53 -6.09 -11.53
N VAL A 109 1.73 -7.36 -11.21
CA VAL A 109 1.13 -8.48 -11.96
C VAL A 109 -0.38 -8.42 -11.88
N ARG A 110 -0.96 -8.28 -10.69
CA ARG A 110 -2.42 -8.18 -10.50
C ARG A 110 -3.04 -7.02 -11.26
N GLN A 111 -2.39 -5.86 -11.24
CA GLN A 111 -2.87 -4.68 -11.97
C GLN A 111 -2.89 -4.92 -13.49
N ARG A 112 -1.88 -5.59 -14.04
CA ARG A 112 -1.83 -5.94 -15.47
C ARG A 112 -2.96 -6.90 -15.84
N GLU A 113 -3.20 -7.91 -15.04
CA GLU A 113 -4.28 -8.88 -15.24
C GLU A 113 -5.65 -8.21 -15.20
N GLN A 114 -5.89 -7.33 -14.24
CA GLN A 114 -7.14 -6.57 -14.14
C GLN A 114 -7.37 -5.66 -15.35
N ARG A 115 -6.33 -4.98 -15.82
CA ARG A 115 -6.41 -4.14 -17.03
C ARG A 115 -6.73 -4.98 -18.26
N ALA A 116 -6.08 -6.13 -18.44
CA ALA A 116 -6.33 -7.03 -19.55
C ALA A 116 -7.77 -7.57 -19.52
N ALA A 117 -8.27 -7.98 -18.36
CA ALA A 117 -9.64 -8.45 -18.18
C ALA A 117 -10.67 -7.34 -18.50
N THR A 118 -10.42 -6.11 -18.05
CA THR A 118 -11.30 -4.97 -18.32
C THR A 118 -11.32 -4.63 -19.81
N GLN A 119 -10.18 -4.67 -20.49
CA GLN A 119 -10.10 -4.44 -21.93
C GLN A 119 -10.84 -5.52 -22.73
N ALA A 120 -10.67 -6.79 -22.34
CA ALA A 120 -11.37 -7.91 -22.96
C ALA A 120 -12.90 -7.77 -22.79
N ALA A 121 -13.36 -7.42 -21.60
CA ALA A 121 -14.78 -7.19 -21.33
C ALA A 121 -15.37 -6.03 -22.19
N ARG A 122 -14.62 -4.93 -22.32
CA ARG A 122 -15.04 -3.79 -23.18
C ARG A 122 -15.10 -4.18 -24.65
N ALA A 123 -14.13 -4.95 -25.15
CA ALA A 123 -14.12 -5.43 -26.52
C ALA A 123 -15.31 -6.34 -26.82
N ALA A 124 -15.62 -7.27 -25.89
CA ALA A 124 -16.77 -8.17 -25.99
C ALA A 124 -18.11 -7.38 -26.00
N ALA A 125 -18.24 -6.35 -25.15
CA ALA A 125 -19.43 -5.51 -25.12
C ALA A 125 -19.60 -4.70 -26.43
N ALA A 126 -18.51 -4.17 -27.00
CA ALA A 126 -18.53 -3.43 -28.25
C ALA A 126 -18.94 -4.33 -29.43
N SER A 127 -18.48 -5.59 -29.48
CA SER A 127 -18.85 -6.55 -30.54
C SER A 127 -20.32 -7.02 -30.42
N ALA A 128 -20.86 -7.08 -29.20
CA ALA A 128 -22.27 -7.43 -28.99
C ALA A 128 -23.26 -6.31 -29.43
N THR A 129 -22.80 -5.06 -29.45
CA THR A 129 -23.62 -3.89 -29.79
C THR A 129 -23.53 -3.54 -31.29
N ALA A 130 -22.70 -4.22 -32.08
CA ALA A 130 -22.61 -3.97 -33.52
C ALA A 130 -23.91 -4.39 -34.22
N PRO A 131 -24.56 -3.54 -35.03
CA PRO A 131 -25.78 -3.88 -35.72
C PRO A 131 -25.50 -5.01 -36.73
N LYS A 132 -26.29 -6.07 -36.67
CA LYS A 132 -26.30 -7.12 -37.70
C LYS A 132 -26.79 -6.48 -39.00
N GLN A 133 -25.90 -6.30 -39.97
CA GLN A 133 -26.26 -5.95 -41.34
C GLN A 133 -26.88 -7.15 -42.05
#